data_8f2c9b97b8bd782f01c3fbfcbb9e4208
#
_entry.id   8f2c9b97b8bd782f01c3fbfcbb9e4208
#
_cell.length_a   1.000
_cell.length_b   1.000
_cell.length_c   1.000
_cell.angle_alpha   90.00
_cell.angle_beta   90.00
_cell.angle_gamma   90.00
#
_symmetry.space_group_name_H-M   'P 1'
#
loop_
_entity.id
_entity.type
_entity.pdbx_description
1 polymer ?
#
loop_
_entity_poly.entity_id
_entity_poly.type
_entity_poly.pdbx_seq_one_letter_code
_entity_poly.pdbx_strand_id
1 'polypeptide(L)'
;MSDQTYVEYECTHQTFRPLPRYPVRWLEWETDYPLVQLFWPEQTPEGWQEARREGYQYCAQTEHDQIQAMAAVWRYSEAAWEVASVYTRPEVRGRGYAKAVVAFVTATILGAGKRATFSTASENRAMQRVAERVGF
;
A
#
# COMPACT_ATOMS: atom_id res chain seq x y z
N MET A 1 26.89 7.88 -3.97
CA MET A 1 25.71 8.50 -3.38
C MET A 1 24.58 8.54 -4.38
N SER A 2 23.42 8.12 -3.98
CA SER A 2 22.28 8.08 -4.88
C SER A 2 21.48 9.37 -4.77
N ASP A 3 21.33 10.07 -5.87
CA ASP A 3 20.52 11.28 -5.95
C ASP A 3 19.09 10.93 -6.37
N GLN A 4 18.50 9.98 -5.64
CA GLN A 4 17.15 9.56 -5.95
C GLN A 4 16.15 10.67 -5.61
N THR A 5 15.32 11.03 -6.59
CA THR A 5 14.24 11.98 -6.39
C THR A 5 12.92 11.23 -6.23
N TYR A 6 11.98 11.87 -5.56
CA TYR A 6 10.67 11.31 -5.32
C TYR A 6 9.60 12.25 -5.83
N VAL A 7 8.49 11.68 -6.25
CA VAL A 7 7.27 12.41 -6.57
C VAL A 7 6.33 12.21 -5.39
N GLU A 8 5.80 13.32 -4.87
CA GLU A 8 4.88 13.29 -3.75
C GLU A 8 3.48 13.65 -4.25
N TYR A 9 2.49 12.95 -3.72
CA TYR A 9 1.10 13.11 -4.13
C TYR A 9 0.20 13.28 -2.93
N GLU A 10 -0.94 13.89 -3.15
CA GLU A 10 -2.01 13.93 -2.17
C GLU A 10 -3.33 13.58 -2.88
N CYS A 11 -4.20 12.85 -2.17
CA CYS A 11 -5.53 12.52 -2.65
C CYS A 11 -6.56 13.09 -1.68
N THR A 12 -7.66 13.63 -2.21
CA THR A 12 -8.75 14.18 -1.42
C THR A 12 -10.03 13.41 -1.73
N HIS A 13 -11.08 13.66 -0.94
CA HIS A 13 -12.40 13.09 -1.22
C HIS A 13 -12.88 13.44 -2.62
N GLN A 14 -12.53 14.62 -3.13
CA GLN A 14 -12.95 15.09 -4.44
C GLN A 14 -12.19 14.42 -5.58
N THR A 15 -10.91 14.10 -5.36
CA THR A 15 -10.10 13.49 -6.41
C THR A 15 -10.10 11.97 -6.35
N PHE A 16 -10.47 11.38 -5.21
CA PHE A 16 -10.45 9.94 -5.03
C PHE A 16 -11.41 9.26 -6.01
N ARG A 17 -10.90 8.23 -6.68
CA ARG A 17 -11.64 7.44 -7.65
C ARG A 17 -11.67 5.99 -7.19
N PRO A 18 -12.80 5.55 -6.57
CA PRO A 18 -12.94 4.13 -6.25
C PRO A 18 -12.87 3.32 -7.52
N LEU A 19 -12.04 2.28 -7.50
CA LEU A 19 -11.85 1.43 -8.68
C LEU A 19 -12.58 0.11 -8.49
N PRO A 20 -13.03 -0.53 -9.57
CA PRO A 20 -13.50 -1.91 -9.50
C PRO A 20 -12.39 -2.72 -8.85
N ARG A 21 -12.78 -3.60 -7.95
CA ARG A 21 -11.79 -4.13 -7.06
C ARG A 21 -11.80 -5.61 -6.95
N TYR A 22 -10.60 -6.09 -6.71
CA TYR A 22 -10.41 -7.40 -6.16
C TYR A 22 -10.63 -7.33 -4.66
N PRO A 23 -11.01 -8.44 -3.98
CA PRO A 23 -11.13 -8.43 -2.53
C PRO A 23 -9.80 -8.08 -1.87
N VAL A 24 -9.85 -7.11 -0.96
CA VAL A 24 -8.69 -6.68 -0.19
C VAL A 24 -9.07 -6.71 1.28
N ARG A 25 -8.17 -7.19 2.13
CA ARG A 25 -8.42 -7.22 3.57
C ARG A 25 -7.19 -6.77 4.35
N TRP A 26 -7.42 -6.32 5.58
CA TRP A 26 -6.33 -6.07 6.49
C TRP A 26 -5.72 -7.38 6.94
N LEU A 27 -4.39 -7.38 7.09
CA LEU A 27 -3.66 -8.54 7.59
C LEU A 27 -3.59 -8.51 9.11
N GLU A 28 -3.68 -9.69 9.72
CA GLU A 28 -3.44 -9.86 11.15
C GLU A 28 -1.96 -10.06 11.39
N TRP A 29 -1.41 -9.35 12.38
CA TRP A 29 0.04 -9.33 12.58
C TRP A 29 0.63 -10.72 12.84
N GLU A 30 -0.07 -11.55 13.61
CA GLU A 30 0.43 -12.87 13.98
C GLU A 30 -0.03 -13.96 13.01
N THR A 31 -1.33 -14.07 12.80
CA THR A 31 -1.88 -15.18 12.02
C THR A 31 -1.55 -15.12 10.54
N ASP A 32 -1.38 -13.94 9.98
CA ASP A 32 -1.07 -13.79 8.56
C ASP A 32 0.44 -13.72 8.26
N TYR A 33 1.29 -13.69 9.28
CA TYR A 33 2.72 -13.60 9.03
C TYR A 33 3.27 -14.71 8.12
N PRO A 34 2.82 -15.97 8.23
CA PRO A 34 3.29 -16.99 7.28
C PRO A 34 2.99 -16.65 5.81
N LEU A 35 1.85 -16.04 5.53
CA LEU A 35 1.52 -15.60 4.17
C LEU A 35 2.43 -14.45 3.73
N VAL A 36 2.71 -13.53 4.64
CA VAL A 36 3.61 -12.39 4.36
C VAL A 36 5.02 -12.90 4.06
N GLN A 37 5.49 -13.87 4.81
CA GLN A 37 6.82 -14.43 4.63
C GLN A 37 6.99 -15.10 3.26
N LEU A 38 5.95 -15.78 2.78
CA LEU A 38 5.97 -16.38 1.45
C LEU A 38 6.01 -15.31 0.34
N PHE A 39 5.28 -14.22 0.55
CA PHE A 39 5.20 -13.12 -0.41
C PHE A 39 6.46 -12.24 -0.36
N TRP A 40 7.01 -12.05 0.83
CA TRP A 40 8.12 -11.13 1.10
C TRP A 40 9.19 -11.87 1.93
N PRO A 41 9.99 -12.71 1.29
CA PRO A 41 10.94 -13.57 2.02
C PRO A 41 11.99 -12.82 2.83
N GLU A 42 12.30 -11.57 2.45
CA GLU A 42 13.28 -10.76 3.17
C GLU A 42 12.74 -10.19 4.48
N GLN A 43 11.42 -10.24 4.69
CA GLN A 43 10.84 -9.74 5.93
C GLN A 43 11.17 -10.69 7.07
N THR A 44 11.59 -10.12 8.20
CA THR A 44 11.92 -10.88 9.40
C THR A 44 10.83 -10.68 10.45
N PRO A 45 10.71 -11.61 11.42
CA PRO A 45 9.74 -11.40 12.52
C PRO A 45 10.00 -10.10 13.28
N GLU A 46 11.27 -9.75 13.49
CA GLU A 46 11.63 -8.52 14.19
C GLU A 46 11.23 -7.29 13.37
N GLY A 47 11.52 -7.30 12.07
CA GLY A 47 11.13 -6.21 11.17
C GLY A 47 9.63 -6.04 11.07
N TRP A 48 8.89 -7.14 11.08
CA TRP A 48 7.43 -7.13 11.04
C TRP A 48 6.85 -6.46 12.30
N GLN A 49 7.38 -6.81 13.48
CA GLN A 49 6.94 -6.18 14.73
C GLN A 49 7.40 -4.73 14.82
N GLU A 50 8.56 -4.38 14.28
CA GLU A 50 9.03 -3.01 14.24
C GLU A 50 8.09 -2.14 13.40
N ALA A 51 7.65 -2.63 12.25
CA ALA A 51 6.68 -1.92 11.41
C ALA A 51 5.39 -1.64 12.18
N ARG A 52 4.93 -2.62 12.97
CA ARG A 52 3.75 -2.45 13.81
C ARG A 52 3.95 -1.31 14.82
N ARG A 53 5.11 -1.26 15.47
CA ARG A 53 5.43 -0.21 16.45
C ARG A 53 5.54 1.16 15.79
N GLU A 54 5.97 1.22 14.55
CA GLU A 54 6.16 2.48 13.82
C GLU A 54 4.87 3.03 13.22
N GLY A 55 3.74 2.35 13.41
CA GLY A 55 2.45 2.85 12.95
C GLY A 55 2.01 2.35 11.60
N TYR A 56 2.63 1.29 11.10
CA TYR A 56 2.19 0.65 9.85
C TYR A 56 1.08 -0.36 10.12
N GLN A 57 0.19 -0.50 9.15
CA GLN A 57 -0.76 -1.59 9.09
C GLN A 57 -0.90 -2.01 7.64
N TYR A 58 -0.86 -3.30 7.38
CA TYR A 58 -0.80 -3.84 6.03
C TYR A 58 -2.12 -4.43 5.60
N CYS A 59 -2.46 -4.25 4.33
CA CYS A 59 -3.57 -4.93 3.68
C CYS A 59 -3.04 -5.74 2.50
N ALA A 60 -3.83 -6.68 2.04
CA ALA A 60 -3.45 -7.54 0.94
C ALA A 60 -4.63 -7.96 0.10
N GLN A 61 -4.37 -8.12 -1.18
CA GLN A 61 -5.25 -8.82 -2.09
C GLN A 61 -4.74 -10.26 -2.18
N THR A 62 -5.60 -11.22 -1.87
CA THR A 62 -5.21 -12.63 -1.84
C THR A 62 -5.99 -13.42 -2.87
N GLU A 63 -5.35 -14.43 -3.45
CA GLU A 63 -5.97 -15.43 -4.30
C GLU A 63 -5.33 -16.77 -4.02
N HIS A 64 -6.14 -17.82 -3.95
CA HIS A 64 -5.65 -19.18 -3.71
C HIS A 64 -4.79 -19.27 -2.45
N ASP A 65 -5.22 -18.56 -1.39
CA ASP A 65 -4.54 -18.51 -0.10
C ASP A 65 -3.11 -17.94 -0.19
N GLN A 66 -2.86 -17.11 -1.18
CA GLN A 66 -1.56 -16.42 -1.35
C GLN A 66 -1.78 -14.94 -1.57
N ILE A 67 -0.84 -14.14 -1.06
CA ILE A 67 -0.86 -12.71 -1.28
C ILE A 67 -0.39 -12.42 -2.71
N GLN A 68 -1.17 -11.63 -3.44
CA GLN A 68 -0.83 -11.18 -4.78
C GLN A 68 -0.29 -9.74 -4.77
N ALA A 69 -0.81 -8.91 -3.90
CA ALA A 69 -0.37 -7.53 -3.72
C ALA A 69 -0.56 -7.10 -2.27
N MET A 70 0.28 -6.22 -1.79
CA MET A 70 0.21 -5.62 -0.46
C MET A 70 0.35 -4.12 -0.55
N ALA A 71 -0.22 -3.44 0.42
CA ALA A 71 0.05 -2.03 0.68
C ALA A 71 -0.10 -1.78 2.17
N ALA A 72 0.49 -0.69 2.64
CA ALA A 72 0.37 -0.29 4.04
C ALA A 72 -0.26 1.09 4.16
N VAL A 73 -0.95 1.32 5.26
CA VAL A 73 -1.17 2.67 5.76
C VAL A 73 -0.08 2.95 6.79
N TRP A 74 0.55 4.11 6.67
CA TRP A 74 1.54 4.56 7.65
C TRP A 74 0.99 5.78 8.36
N ARG A 75 0.72 5.62 9.64
CA ARG A 75 0.12 6.66 10.48
C ARG A 75 1.22 7.49 11.12
N TYR A 76 1.89 8.30 10.29
CA TYR A 76 3.08 9.05 10.73
C TYR A 76 2.74 10.39 11.40
N SER A 77 1.50 10.86 11.29
CA SER A 77 1.10 12.11 11.92
C SER A 77 -0.41 12.12 12.20
N GLU A 78 -0.84 13.10 12.99
CA GLU A 78 -2.26 13.30 13.27
C GLU A 78 -3.04 13.77 12.04
N ALA A 79 -2.42 14.61 11.23
CA ALA A 79 -3.12 15.28 10.13
C ALA A 79 -3.12 14.46 8.85
N ALA A 80 -2.10 13.66 8.61
CA ALA A 80 -1.91 12.97 7.35
C ALA A 80 -1.38 11.56 7.56
N TRP A 81 -1.92 10.62 6.79
CA TRP A 81 -1.42 9.24 6.74
C TRP A 81 -1.00 8.94 5.31
N GLU A 82 -0.06 8.03 5.15
CA GLU A 82 0.51 7.73 3.85
C GLU A 82 0.19 6.33 3.38
N VAL A 83 -0.07 6.19 2.07
CA VAL A 83 -0.10 4.89 1.41
C VAL A 83 1.36 4.50 1.16
N ALA A 84 1.80 3.40 1.75
CA ALA A 84 3.22 3.01 1.75
C ALA A 84 3.39 1.54 1.37
N SER A 85 4.61 1.17 1.07
CA SER A 85 5.02 -0.24 0.90
C SER A 85 4.16 -1.01 -0.10
N VAL A 86 3.82 -0.39 -1.23
CA VAL A 86 2.99 -1.03 -2.26
C VAL A 86 3.86 -2.00 -3.06
N TYR A 87 3.44 -3.25 -3.13
CA TYR A 87 4.17 -4.25 -3.91
C TYR A 87 3.21 -5.29 -4.49
N THR A 88 3.46 -5.68 -5.73
CA THR A 88 2.71 -6.72 -6.43
C THR A 88 3.67 -7.79 -6.91
N ARG A 89 3.26 -9.06 -6.80
CA ARG A 89 4.06 -10.16 -7.35
C ARG A 89 4.36 -9.91 -8.81
N PRO A 90 5.60 -10.11 -9.27
CA PRO A 90 5.95 -9.83 -10.66
C PRO A 90 5.08 -10.57 -11.67
N GLU A 91 4.70 -11.82 -11.36
CA GLU A 91 3.93 -12.67 -12.28
C GLU A 91 2.52 -12.16 -12.54
N VAL A 92 1.98 -11.32 -11.66
CA VAL A 92 0.61 -10.85 -11.76
C VAL A 92 0.50 -9.34 -11.95
N ARG A 93 1.59 -8.67 -12.27
CA ARG A 93 1.58 -7.24 -12.55
C ARG A 93 0.75 -6.95 -13.79
N GLY A 94 0.18 -5.75 -13.86
CA GLY A 94 -0.66 -5.34 -14.96
C GLY A 94 -2.11 -5.78 -14.88
N ARG A 95 -2.51 -6.41 -13.77
CA ARG A 95 -3.89 -6.90 -13.58
C ARG A 95 -4.74 -6.00 -12.68
N GLY A 96 -4.17 -4.88 -12.21
CA GLY A 96 -4.91 -3.95 -11.36
C GLY A 96 -4.85 -4.25 -9.87
N TYR A 97 -4.03 -5.19 -9.45
CA TYR A 97 -3.93 -5.56 -8.02
C TYR A 97 -3.32 -4.42 -7.19
N ALA A 98 -2.30 -3.75 -7.71
CA ALA A 98 -1.70 -2.61 -7.02
C ALA A 98 -2.72 -1.50 -6.83
N LYS A 99 -3.52 -1.20 -7.86
CA LYS A 99 -4.57 -0.20 -7.76
C LYS A 99 -5.60 -0.56 -6.70
N ALA A 100 -5.94 -1.84 -6.59
CA ALA A 100 -6.92 -2.30 -5.62
C ALA A 100 -6.43 -2.06 -4.18
N VAL A 101 -5.18 -2.43 -3.86
CA VAL A 101 -4.66 -2.24 -2.51
C VAL A 101 -4.43 -0.76 -2.20
N VAL A 102 -3.96 0.02 -3.17
CA VAL A 102 -3.79 1.48 -2.99
C VAL A 102 -5.14 2.14 -2.74
N ALA A 103 -6.16 1.81 -3.52
CA ALA A 103 -7.50 2.38 -3.34
C ALA A 103 -8.09 2.01 -1.97
N PHE A 104 -7.86 0.78 -1.53
CA PHE A 104 -8.34 0.33 -0.23
C PHE A 104 -7.74 1.15 0.91
N VAL A 105 -6.42 1.34 0.90
CA VAL A 105 -5.74 2.14 1.91
C VAL A 105 -6.19 3.61 1.83
N THR A 106 -6.29 4.14 0.62
CA THR A 106 -6.72 5.54 0.42
C THR A 106 -8.10 5.77 1.01
N ALA A 107 -9.04 4.88 0.73
CA ALA A 107 -10.39 4.99 1.28
C ALA A 107 -10.38 4.98 2.81
N THR A 108 -9.53 4.14 3.40
CA THR A 108 -9.38 4.07 4.86
C THR A 108 -8.86 5.40 5.43
N ILE A 109 -7.85 5.98 4.80
CA ILE A 109 -7.27 7.26 5.24
C ILE A 109 -8.30 8.37 5.18
N LEU A 110 -8.98 8.50 4.03
CA LEU A 110 -9.99 9.55 3.85
C LEU A 110 -11.17 9.34 4.79
N GLY A 111 -11.58 8.08 4.99
CA GLY A 111 -12.66 7.74 5.92
C GLY A 111 -12.32 8.09 7.37
N ALA A 112 -11.05 8.13 7.72
CA ALA A 112 -10.60 8.54 9.05
C ALA A 112 -10.48 10.07 9.18
N GLY A 113 -10.78 10.82 8.14
CA GLY A 113 -10.69 12.27 8.16
C GLY A 113 -9.26 12.81 8.02
N LYS A 114 -8.33 11.98 7.53
CA LYS A 114 -6.94 12.37 7.39
C LYS A 114 -6.63 12.71 5.94
N ARG A 115 -5.56 13.47 5.75
CA ARG A 115 -5.03 13.71 4.40
C ARG A 115 -4.34 12.45 3.92
N ALA A 116 -4.59 12.04 2.69
CA ALA A 116 -3.96 10.86 2.10
C ALA A 116 -2.76 11.30 1.27
N THR A 117 -1.58 10.82 1.63
CA THR A 117 -0.34 11.14 0.93
C THR A 117 0.26 9.89 0.32
N PHE A 118 1.12 10.07 -0.65
CA PHE A 118 1.78 8.99 -1.37
C PHE A 118 3.07 9.53 -1.97
N SER A 119 4.15 8.79 -1.87
CA SER A 119 5.39 9.16 -2.54
C SER A 119 5.99 7.95 -3.23
N THR A 120 6.64 8.17 -4.35
CA THR A 120 7.34 7.11 -5.07
C THR A 120 8.53 7.70 -5.80
N ALA A 121 9.52 6.86 -6.12
CA ALA A 121 10.68 7.31 -6.87
C ALA A 121 10.24 7.90 -8.22
N SER A 122 10.88 8.98 -8.63
CA SER A 122 10.52 9.68 -9.87
C SER A 122 10.72 8.82 -11.12
N GLU A 123 11.53 7.78 -11.04
CA GLU A 123 11.73 6.84 -12.14
C GLU A 123 10.73 5.69 -12.12
N ASN A 124 9.96 5.52 -11.05
CA ASN A 124 8.94 4.47 -10.97
C ASN A 124 7.65 4.93 -11.63
N ARG A 125 7.63 4.92 -12.96
CA ARG A 125 6.50 5.41 -13.75
C ARG A 125 5.26 4.56 -13.54
N ALA A 126 5.42 3.26 -13.35
CA ALA A 126 4.29 2.35 -13.12
C ALA A 126 3.53 2.73 -11.85
N MET A 127 4.26 3.02 -10.76
CA MET A 127 3.61 3.38 -9.50
C MET A 127 2.99 4.78 -9.56
N GLN A 128 3.61 5.70 -10.30
CA GLN A 128 3.00 7.01 -10.53
C GLN A 128 1.65 6.87 -11.24
N ARG A 129 1.55 5.99 -12.23
CA ARG A 129 0.29 5.74 -12.91
C ARG A 129 -0.76 5.14 -11.98
N VAL A 130 -0.35 4.25 -11.08
CA VAL A 130 -1.27 3.69 -10.07
C VAL A 130 -1.81 4.81 -9.19
N ALA A 131 -0.93 5.67 -8.67
CA ALA A 131 -1.34 6.79 -7.83
C ALA A 131 -2.33 7.70 -8.56
N GLU A 132 -2.03 8.07 -9.79
CA GLU A 132 -2.88 8.97 -10.59
C GLU A 132 -4.25 8.35 -10.86
N ARG A 133 -4.30 7.05 -11.13
CA ARG A 133 -5.54 6.36 -11.38
C ARG A 133 -6.44 6.30 -10.16
N VAL A 134 -5.86 6.25 -8.97
CA VAL A 134 -6.63 6.24 -7.72
C VAL A 134 -7.09 7.65 -7.34
N GLY A 135 -6.44 8.67 -7.88
CA GLY A 135 -6.85 10.06 -7.66
C GLY A 135 -5.82 10.95 -7.00
N PHE A 136 -4.62 10.41 -6.87
CA PHE A 136 -3.51 11.22 -6.38
C PHE A 136 -3.00 12.18 -7.44
#